data_789b55845b5890687accfe4938b4940a
#
_entry.id   789b55845b5890687accfe4938b4940a
#
_cell.length_a   1.000
_cell.length_b   1.000
_cell.length_c   1.000
_cell.angle_alpha   90.00
_cell.angle_beta   90.00
_cell.angle_gamma   90.00
#
_symmetry.space_group_name_H-M   'P 1'
#
loop_
_entity.id
_entity.type
_entity.pdbx_description
1 polymer ?
#
loop_
_entity_poly.entity_id
_entity_poly.type
_entity_poly.pdbx_seq_one_letter_code
_entity_poly.pdbx_strand_id
1 'polypeptide(L)'
;MISFFSSKFLIPLCLIFLYSCSYQLLNSYDEIFNISISSEDTELNNLFLKVLKENEAYKLNNFSEKEDVIKIKIEDHQISKFSGAASLDGRTSKVRIQYLLKFSISTSRVKTPIQQEIKESSYYIYDDSNLLSMEEEENLVVQEFIKSSQQKLRILLLSLREDENI
;
A
#
# COMPACT_ATOMS: atom_id res chain seq x y z
N MET A 1 6.57 -50.34 -32.79
CA MET A 1 6.03 -49.30 -33.70
C MET A 1 5.71 -48.09 -32.83
N ILE A 2 6.68 -47.22 -32.53
CA ILE A 2 6.51 -46.03 -31.71
C ILE A 2 6.45 -44.85 -32.68
N SER A 3 5.24 -44.30 -32.82
CA SER A 3 4.91 -43.17 -33.68
C SER A 3 5.67 -41.94 -33.25
N PHE A 4 6.48 -41.38 -34.15
CA PHE A 4 7.10 -40.06 -34.04
C PHE A 4 6.00 -39.00 -33.98
N PHE A 5 5.59 -38.61 -32.80
CA PHE A 5 4.77 -37.42 -32.61
C PHE A 5 5.65 -36.21 -32.92
N SER A 6 5.41 -35.63 -34.08
CA SER A 6 6.20 -34.59 -34.70
C SER A 6 6.41 -33.42 -33.74
N SER A 7 7.66 -33.17 -33.35
CA SER A 7 8.17 -32.03 -32.58
C SER A 7 7.67 -30.66 -33.07
N LYS A 8 7.17 -30.59 -34.30
CA LYS A 8 6.63 -29.34 -34.90
C LYS A 8 5.28 -28.91 -34.31
N PHE A 9 4.55 -29.78 -33.59
CA PHE A 9 3.27 -29.45 -32.94
C PHE A 9 3.43 -28.96 -31.52
N LEU A 10 4.56 -29.26 -30.87
CA LEU A 10 4.81 -28.86 -29.47
C LEU A 10 5.12 -27.36 -29.32
N ILE A 11 5.77 -26.77 -30.34
CA ILE A 11 6.18 -25.34 -30.31
C ILE A 11 4.97 -24.40 -30.34
N PRO A 12 3.96 -24.56 -31.22
CA PRO A 12 2.79 -23.69 -31.20
C PRO A 12 1.92 -23.88 -29.94
N LEU A 13 1.90 -25.09 -29.36
CA LEU A 13 1.19 -25.35 -28.13
C LEU A 13 1.80 -24.62 -26.93
N CYS A 14 3.14 -24.58 -26.81
CA CYS A 14 3.82 -23.79 -25.76
C CYS A 14 3.62 -22.29 -25.94
N LEU A 15 3.54 -21.78 -27.18
CA LEU A 15 3.28 -20.37 -27.44
C LEU A 15 1.87 -19.93 -26.99
N ILE A 16 0.87 -20.81 -27.09
CA ILE A 16 -0.50 -20.52 -26.64
C ILE A 16 -0.54 -20.37 -25.10
N PHE A 17 0.24 -21.17 -24.35
CA PHE A 17 0.33 -21.04 -22.91
C PHE A 17 1.07 -19.77 -22.44
N LEU A 18 1.97 -19.22 -23.23
CA LEU A 18 2.65 -17.96 -22.92
C LEU A 18 1.75 -16.74 -23.10
N TYR A 19 0.76 -16.79 -23.98
CA TYR A 19 -0.23 -15.72 -24.14
C TYR A 19 -1.32 -15.70 -23.07
N SER A 20 -1.51 -16.78 -22.33
CA SER A 20 -2.55 -16.90 -21.29
C SER A 20 -2.18 -16.22 -19.96
N CYS A 21 -0.92 -15.83 -19.76
CA CYS A 21 -0.44 -15.11 -18.57
C CYS A 21 -0.29 -13.61 -18.77
N SER A 22 -0.92 -13.03 -19.77
CA SER A 22 -1.10 -11.58 -19.87
C SER A 22 -2.14 -11.16 -18.83
N TYR A 23 -1.71 -11.05 -17.60
CA TYR A 23 -2.49 -10.44 -16.51
C TYR A 23 -2.98 -9.07 -17.00
N GLN A 24 -4.32 -8.91 -17.06
CA GLN A 24 -4.98 -7.63 -17.32
C GLN A 24 -4.79 -6.66 -16.14
N LEU A 25 -3.56 -6.46 -15.69
CA LEU A 25 -3.21 -5.41 -14.73
C LEU A 25 -3.18 -4.02 -15.36
N LEU A 26 -3.34 -3.93 -16.68
CA LEU A 26 -3.12 -2.70 -17.44
C LEU A 26 -4.31 -1.73 -17.45
N ASN A 27 -5.53 -2.19 -17.23
CA ASN A 27 -6.70 -1.30 -17.30
C ASN A 27 -7.06 -0.56 -16.00
N SER A 28 -6.42 -0.88 -14.88
CA SER A 28 -6.71 -0.20 -13.60
C SER A 28 -5.84 1.04 -13.33
N TYR A 29 -4.93 1.39 -14.24
CA TYR A 29 -4.03 2.52 -14.03
C TYR A 29 -4.66 3.88 -14.34
N ASP A 30 -5.74 3.93 -15.13
CA ASP A 30 -6.38 5.19 -15.55
C ASP A 30 -7.51 5.65 -14.63
N GLU A 31 -7.81 4.91 -13.56
CA GLU A 31 -8.88 5.31 -12.65
C GLU A 31 -8.42 6.35 -11.63
N ILE A 32 -9.09 7.49 -11.67
CA ILE A 32 -8.92 8.58 -10.71
C ILE A 32 -10.01 8.49 -9.64
N PHE A 33 -9.59 8.42 -8.37
CA PHE A 33 -10.48 8.41 -7.23
C PHE A 33 -10.67 9.82 -6.67
N ASN A 34 -11.93 10.28 -6.60
CA ASN A 34 -12.28 11.49 -5.88
C ASN A 34 -12.40 11.17 -4.40
N ILE A 35 -11.44 11.60 -3.59
CA ILE A 35 -11.39 11.30 -2.16
C ILE A 35 -11.39 12.56 -1.32
N SER A 36 -12.01 12.49 -0.15
CA SER A 36 -11.93 13.49 0.91
C SER A 36 -11.36 12.81 2.15
N ILE A 37 -10.28 13.35 2.73
CA ILE A 37 -9.62 12.74 3.87
C ILE A 37 -9.75 13.66 5.08
N SER A 38 -10.23 13.07 6.18
CA SER A 38 -10.26 13.69 7.51
C SER A 38 -9.26 12.99 8.40
N SER A 39 -8.33 13.73 8.99
CA SER A 39 -7.31 13.22 9.89
C SER A 39 -6.93 14.26 10.94
N GLU A 40 -6.33 13.83 12.03
CA GLU A 40 -5.64 14.71 12.95
C GLU A 40 -4.39 15.31 12.29
N ASP A 41 -4.00 16.52 12.70
CA ASP A 41 -2.80 17.19 12.19
C ASP A 41 -1.55 16.62 12.91
N THR A 42 -1.06 15.50 12.39
CA THR A 42 0.19 14.88 12.84
C THR A 42 1.19 14.83 11.69
N GLU A 43 2.47 14.79 12.00
CA GLU A 43 3.54 14.70 11.00
C GLU A 43 3.34 13.48 10.07
N LEU A 44 3.00 12.33 10.65
CA LEU A 44 2.79 11.09 9.91
C LEU A 44 1.58 11.16 8.97
N ASN A 45 0.47 11.78 9.43
CA ASN A 45 -0.69 12.02 8.58
C ASN A 45 -0.37 12.99 7.45
N ASN A 46 0.38 14.03 7.74
CA ASN A 46 0.79 15.03 6.74
C ASN A 46 1.68 14.39 5.66
N LEU A 47 2.59 13.50 6.05
CA LEU A 47 3.43 12.76 5.13
C LEU A 47 2.59 11.81 4.24
N PHE A 48 1.63 11.09 4.82
CA PHE A 48 0.70 10.23 4.06
C PHE A 48 -0.15 11.04 3.08
N LEU A 49 -0.72 12.17 3.52
CA LEU A 49 -1.49 13.06 2.67
C LEU A 49 -0.65 13.67 1.53
N LYS A 50 0.61 13.97 1.78
CA LYS A 50 1.54 14.46 0.77
C LYS A 50 1.74 13.41 -0.33
N VAL A 51 2.01 12.16 0.05
CA VAL A 51 2.20 11.06 -0.92
C VAL A 51 0.92 10.81 -1.73
N LEU A 52 -0.27 10.92 -1.12
CA LEU A 52 -1.52 10.81 -1.85
C LEU A 52 -1.73 11.96 -2.84
N LYS A 53 -1.37 13.19 -2.47
CA LYS A 53 -1.49 14.38 -3.35
C LYS A 53 -0.56 14.31 -4.55
N GLU A 54 0.62 13.72 -4.38
CA GLU A 54 1.61 13.56 -5.45
C GLU A 54 1.24 12.45 -6.43
N ASN A 55 0.26 11.60 -6.09
CA ASN A 55 -0.17 10.50 -6.94
C ASN A 55 -1.39 10.90 -7.77
N GLU A 56 -1.26 10.89 -9.10
CA GLU A 56 -2.30 11.26 -10.07
C GLU A 56 -3.58 10.40 -9.99
N ALA A 57 -3.51 9.22 -9.36
CA ALA A 57 -4.66 8.36 -9.14
C ALA A 57 -5.66 8.91 -8.12
N TYR A 58 -5.30 9.96 -7.37
CA TYR A 58 -6.15 10.54 -6.35
C TYR A 58 -6.41 12.02 -6.61
N LYS A 59 -7.67 12.41 -6.58
CA LYS A 59 -8.09 13.80 -6.57
C LYS A 59 -8.63 14.15 -5.20
N LEU A 60 -7.81 14.84 -4.39
CA LEU A 60 -8.24 15.28 -3.07
C LEU A 60 -9.19 16.47 -3.19
N ASN A 61 -10.42 16.30 -2.69
CA ASN A 61 -11.42 17.34 -2.62
C ASN A 61 -11.60 17.78 -1.17
N ASN A 62 -11.50 19.08 -0.92
CA ASN A 62 -11.87 19.66 0.37
C ASN A 62 -13.39 19.66 0.46
N PHE A 63 -13.94 18.81 1.33
CA PHE A 63 -15.36 18.75 1.73
C PHE A 63 -16.35 19.22 0.64
N SER A 64 -16.54 18.39 -0.37
CA SER A 64 -17.59 18.63 -1.36
C SER A 64 -18.81 17.76 -1.04
N GLU A 65 -19.99 18.36 -1.01
CA GLU A 65 -21.28 17.65 -0.94
C GLU A 65 -21.61 16.91 -2.25
N LYS A 66 -20.67 16.77 -3.16
CA LYS A 66 -20.87 16.03 -4.41
C LYS A 66 -21.05 14.55 -4.12
N GLU A 67 -22.04 13.96 -4.76
CA GLU A 67 -22.53 12.58 -4.50
C GLU A 67 -21.46 11.47 -4.71
N ASP A 68 -20.40 11.73 -5.46
CA ASP A 68 -19.38 10.72 -5.83
C ASP A 68 -18.03 10.87 -5.13
N VAL A 69 -18.00 11.41 -3.92
CA VAL A 69 -16.76 11.55 -3.15
C VAL A 69 -16.66 10.44 -2.11
N ILE A 70 -15.57 9.68 -2.16
CA ILE A 70 -15.21 8.69 -1.15
C ILE A 70 -14.62 9.42 0.05
N LYS A 71 -15.26 9.29 1.21
CA LYS A 71 -14.79 9.90 2.45
C LYS A 71 -13.95 8.90 3.22
N ILE A 72 -12.71 9.27 3.53
CA ILE A 72 -11.78 8.47 4.33
C ILE A 72 -11.50 9.24 5.61
N LYS A 73 -11.73 8.59 6.75
CA LYS A 73 -11.37 9.14 8.06
C LYS A 73 -10.25 8.31 8.65
N ILE A 74 -9.09 8.93 8.89
CA ILE A 74 -7.99 8.30 9.62
C ILE A 74 -8.33 8.35 11.11
N GLU A 75 -8.35 7.19 11.75
CA GLU A 75 -8.72 7.02 13.15
C GLU A 75 -7.49 6.84 14.04
N ASP A 76 -6.50 6.11 13.52
CA ASP A 76 -5.25 5.85 14.24
C ASP A 76 -4.11 5.70 13.23
N HIS A 77 -3.02 6.42 13.42
CA HIS A 77 -1.86 6.36 12.55
C HIS A 77 -0.58 6.52 13.37
N GLN A 78 0.14 5.42 13.55
CA GLN A 78 1.26 5.39 14.47
C GLN A 78 2.41 4.50 14.00
N ILE A 79 3.59 4.83 14.51
CA ILE A 79 4.80 4.03 14.39
C ILE A 79 5.26 3.65 15.80
N SER A 80 5.55 2.37 16.00
CA SER A 80 6.08 1.86 17.25
C SER A 80 7.42 1.19 17.01
N LYS A 81 8.39 1.44 17.89
CA LYS A 81 9.73 0.88 17.83
C LYS A 81 9.95 -0.10 18.96
N PHE A 82 10.51 -1.24 18.65
CA PHE A 82 10.82 -2.30 19.61
C PHE A 82 12.29 -2.67 19.51
N SER A 83 13.01 -2.54 20.62
CA SER A 83 14.39 -3.02 20.65
C SER A 83 14.43 -4.52 20.44
N GLY A 84 15.24 -4.96 19.49
CA GLY A 84 15.55 -6.36 19.24
C GLY A 84 16.73 -6.85 20.10
N ALA A 85 17.23 -8.04 19.79
CA ALA A 85 18.39 -8.59 20.46
C ALA A 85 19.64 -7.73 20.18
N ALA A 86 20.37 -7.39 21.22
CA ALA A 86 21.69 -6.79 21.08
C ALA A 86 22.67 -7.82 20.50
N SER A 87 23.63 -7.36 19.72
CA SER A 87 24.76 -8.19 19.30
C SER A 87 25.63 -8.57 20.51
N LEU A 88 26.40 -9.62 20.39
CA LEU A 88 27.26 -10.14 21.48
C LEU A 88 28.29 -9.11 22.00
N ASP A 89 28.65 -8.13 21.19
CA ASP A 89 29.52 -7.01 21.52
C ASP A 89 28.79 -5.80 22.11
N GLY A 90 27.45 -5.86 22.17
CA GLY A 90 26.59 -4.83 22.73
C GLY A 90 26.47 -3.54 21.89
N ARG A 91 27.12 -3.51 20.70
CA ARG A 91 27.20 -2.28 19.90
C ARG A 91 26.14 -2.16 18.82
N THR A 92 25.62 -3.28 18.35
CA THR A 92 24.62 -3.31 17.28
C THR A 92 23.38 -3.99 17.76
N SER A 93 22.26 -3.32 17.73
CA SER A 93 20.95 -3.91 18.02
C SER A 93 20.07 -3.84 16.80
N LYS A 94 19.26 -4.88 16.64
CA LYS A 94 18.22 -4.90 15.63
C LYS A 94 16.97 -4.27 16.19
N VAL A 95 16.49 -3.20 15.57
CA VAL A 95 15.25 -2.54 15.96
C VAL A 95 14.15 -2.97 15.03
N ARG A 96 13.02 -3.44 15.59
CA ARG A 96 11.81 -3.69 14.84
C ARG A 96 10.95 -2.44 14.87
N ILE A 97 10.59 -1.96 13.70
CA ILE A 97 9.64 -0.86 13.52
C ILE A 97 8.30 -1.45 13.06
N GLN A 98 7.22 -1.03 13.69
CA GLN A 98 5.85 -1.40 13.33
C GLN A 98 5.08 -0.16 12.94
N TYR A 99 4.35 -0.27 11.86
CA TYR A 99 3.45 0.73 11.32
C TYR A 99 2.01 0.25 11.45
N LEU A 100 1.14 1.15 11.88
CA LEU A 100 -0.29 0.93 11.99
C LEU A 100 -1.03 2.12 11.37
N LEU A 101 -1.92 1.84 10.43
CA LEU A 101 -2.88 2.81 9.90
C LEU A 101 -4.28 2.22 9.99
N LYS A 102 -5.16 2.82 10.82
CA LYS A 102 -6.58 2.51 10.89
C LYS A 102 -7.39 3.63 10.28
N PHE A 103 -8.32 3.28 9.45
CA PHE A 103 -9.19 4.25 8.81
C PHE A 103 -10.56 3.66 8.50
N SER A 104 -11.54 4.53 8.35
CA SER A 104 -12.87 4.18 7.86
C SER A 104 -13.14 4.81 6.51
N ILE A 105 -13.82 4.05 5.65
CA ILE A 105 -14.26 4.49 4.32
C ILE A 105 -15.78 4.62 4.33
N SER A 106 -16.28 5.75 3.84
CA SER A 106 -17.68 6.00 3.63
C SER A 106 -17.90 6.45 2.20
N THR A 107 -18.88 5.85 1.52
CA THR A 107 -19.35 6.26 0.20
C THR A 107 -20.81 6.69 0.31
N SER A 108 -21.32 7.43 -0.67
CA SER A 108 -22.74 7.82 -0.70
C SER A 108 -23.71 6.63 -0.72
N ARG A 109 -23.22 5.47 -1.15
CA ARG A 109 -24.02 4.25 -1.36
C ARG A 109 -23.99 3.28 -0.19
N VAL A 110 -22.90 3.27 0.58
CA VAL A 110 -22.73 2.37 1.72
C VAL A 110 -23.16 3.07 3.00
N LYS A 111 -24.25 2.59 3.62
CA LYS A 111 -24.82 3.20 4.84
C LYS A 111 -23.90 3.13 6.06
N THR A 112 -23.05 2.11 6.14
CA THR A 112 -22.16 1.87 7.29
C THR A 112 -20.71 2.07 6.87
N PRO A 113 -19.89 2.88 7.57
CA PRO A 113 -18.49 3.02 7.27
C PRO A 113 -17.76 1.67 7.32
N ILE A 114 -16.92 1.41 6.35
CA ILE A 114 -16.08 0.21 6.27
C ILE A 114 -14.78 0.49 7.02
N GLN A 115 -14.57 -0.23 8.12
CA GLN A 115 -13.34 -0.14 8.91
C GLN A 115 -12.23 -0.95 8.28
N GLN A 116 -11.03 -0.36 8.18
CA GLN A 116 -9.85 -1.00 7.61
C GLN A 116 -8.62 -0.74 8.47
N GLU A 117 -7.72 -1.72 8.46
CA GLU A 117 -6.48 -1.66 9.19
C GLU A 117 -5.32 -2.15 8.30
N ILE A 118 -4.28 -1.35 8.21
CA ILE A 118 -3.02 -1.72 7.57
C ILE A 118 -1.96 -1.82 8.66
N LYS A 119 -1.37 -3.02 8.79
CA LYS A 119 -0.24 -3.29 9.66
C LYS A 119 0.95 -3.75 8.84
N GLU A 120 2.10 -3.15 9.10
CA GLU A 120 3.37 -3.54 8.51
C GLU A 120 4.46 -3.56 9.56
N SER A 121 5.51 -4.31 9.30
CA SER A 121 6.69 -4.30 10.16
C SER A 121 7.95 -4.53 9.36
N SER A 122 9.01 -3.87 9.74
CA SER A 122 10.34 -4.01 9.18
C SER A 122 11.39 -3.99 10.29
N TYR A 123 12.64 -4.15 9.90
CA TYR A 123 13.77 -4.09 10.81
C TYR A 123 14.84 -3.20 10.23
N TYR A 124 15.51 -2.46 11.08
CA TYR A 124 16.76 -1.78 10.75
C TYR A 124 17.82 -2.06 11.80
N ILE A 125 19.08 -1.84 11.42
CA ILE A 125 20.22 -2.06 12.31
C ILE A 125 20.51 -0.76 13.05
N TYR A 126 20.48 -0.83 14.38
CA TYR A 126 20.87 0.28 15.25
C TYR A 126 22.36 0.19 15.52
N ASP A 127 23.12 1.21 15.17
CA ASP A 127 24.55 1.34 15.44
C ASP A 127 24.83 2.70 16.12
N ASP A 128 25.20 2.65 17.39
CA ASP A 128 25.50 3.85 18.19
C ASP A 128 26.63 4.72 17.60
N SER A 129 27.48 4.13 16.76
CA SER A 129 28.58 4.86 16.13
C SER A 129 28.15 5.71 14.92
N ASN A 130 26.93 5.51 14.41
CA ASN A 130 26.46 6.15 13.18
C ASN A 130 24.98 6.58 13.24
N LEU A 131 24.68 7.49 14.16
CA LEU A 131 23.32 7.97 14.43
C LEU A 131 22.62 8.59 13.20
N LEU A 132 23.36 9.31 12.35
CA LEU A 132 22.80 9.94 11.16
C LEU A 132 22.32 8.90 10.13
N SER A 133 23.12 7.85 9.91
CA SER A 133 22.73 6.78 9.00
C SER A 133 21.48 6.03 9.48
N MET A 134 21.34 5.90 10.79
CA MET A 134 20.16 5.26 11.39
C MET A 134 18.88 6.05 11.18
N GLU A 135 18.95 7.37 11.34
CA GLU A 135 17.80 8.25 11.11
C GLU A 135 17.38 8.19 9.64
N GLU A 136 18.35 8.13 8.73
CA GLU A 136 18.08 7.96 7.30
C GLU A 136 17.43 6.60 7.00
N GLU A 137 17.94 5.49 7.56
CA GLU A 137 17.34 4.16 7.39
C GLU A 137 15.93 4.11 7.93
N GLU A 138 15.69 4.67 9.12
CA GLU A 138 14.36 4.73 9.70
C GLU A 138 13.40 5.51 8.80
N ASN A 139 13.80 6.67 8.32
CA ASN A 139 13.00 7.50 7.42
C ASN A 139 12.67 6.78 6.11
N LEU A 140 13.62 6.01 5.55
CA LEU A 140 13.37 5.18 4.37
C LEU A 140 12.32 4.11 4.65
N VAL A 141 12.41 3.40 5.77
CA VAL A 141 11.42 2.38 6.17
C VAL A 141 10.03 3.01 6.35
N VAL A 142 9.93 4.19 6.98
CA VAL A 142 8.66 4.92 7.14
C VAL A 142 8.08 5.30 5.78
N GLN A 143 8.89 5.81 4.87
CA GLN A 143 8.43 6.14 3.51
C GLN A 143 7.95 4.91 2.74
N GLU A 144 8.60 3.75 2.92
CA GLU A 144 8.16 2.49 2.32
C GLU A 144 6.79 2.05 2.85
N PHE A 145 6.55 2.14 4.16
CA PHE A 145 5.26 1.84 4.76
C PHE A 145 4.15 2.74 4.21
N ILE A 146 4.41 4.05 4.08
CA ILE A 146 3.45 5.00 3.54
C ILE A 146 3.12 4.69 2.07
N LYS A 147 4.13 4.40 1.23
CA LYS A 147 3.92 4.01 -0.17
C LYS A 147 3.14 2.70 -0.28
N SER A 148 3.49 1.70 0.53
CA SER A 148 2.77 0.43 0.60
C SER A 148 1.31 0.62 1.02
N SER A 149 1.07 1.46 2.03
CA SER A 149 -0.28 1.79 2.50
C SER A 149 -1.12 2.49 1.44
N GLN A 150 -0.51 3.39 0.68
CA GLN A 150 -1.16 4.04 -0.45
C GLN A 150 -1.55 3.02 -1.54
N GLN A 151 -0.69 2.05 -1.85
CA GLN A 151 -1.00 0.99 -2.81
C GLN A 151 -2.14 0.08 -2.31
N LYS A 152 -2.12 -0.29 -1.02
CA LYS A 152 -3.19 -1.08 -0.39
C LYS A 152 -4.52 -0.33 -0.39
N LEU A 153 -4.50 0.96 -0.09
CA LEU A 153 -5.68 1.82 -0.19
C LEU A 153 -6.24 1.81 -1.62
N ARG A 154 -5.39 1.92 -2.64
CA ARG A 154 -5.82 1.88 -4.04
C ARG A 154 -6.52 0.57 -4.38
N ILE A 155 -5.91 -0.57 -4.02
CA ILE A 155 -6.49 -1.90 -4.26
C ILE A 155 -7.86 -2.02 -3.59
N LEU A 156 -7.99 -1.53 -2.36
CA LEU A 156 -9.24 -1.52 -1.63
C LEU A 156 -10.31 -0.67 -2.32
N LEU A 157 -9.96 0.53 -2.79
CA LEU A 157 -10.90 1.40 -3.50
C LEU A 157 -11.34 0.80 -4.84
N LEU A 158 -10.45 0.10 -5.55
CA LEU A 158 -10.80 -0.64 -6.76
C LEU A 158 -11.78 -1.77 -6.46
N SER A 159 -11.54 -2.57 -5.42
CA SER A 159 -12.44 -3.67 -5.05
C SER A 159 -13.84 -3.18 -4.65
N LEU A 160 -13.93 -2.05 -3.92
CA LEU A 160 -15.21 -1.45 -3.55
C LEU A 160 -16.02 -0.98 -4.77
N ARG A 161 -15.34 -0.59 -5.84
CA ARG A 161 -16.00 -0.15 -7.08
C ARG A 161 -16.42 -1.32 -7.97
N GLU A 162 -15.67 -2.42 -7.98
CA GLU A 162 -16.05 -3.63 -8.70
C GLU A 162 -17.31 -4.25 -8.10
N ASP A 163 -17.45 -4.28 -6.78
CA ASP A 163 -18.65 -4.74 -6.08
C ASP A 163 -19.89 -3.86 -6.37
N GLU A 164 -19.68 -2.62 -6.81
CA GLU A 164 -20.75 -1.68 -7.17
C GLU A 164 -21.30 -1.92 -8.59
N ASN A 165 -20.62 -2.69 -9.44
CA ASN A 165 -21.02 -2.95 -10.83
C ASN A 165 -21.75 -4.29 -11.04
N ILE A 166 -22.04 -5.03 -9.95
CA ILE A 166 -22.87 -6.23 -9.95
C ILE A 166 -24.29 -5.87 -9.44
#